data_4ad17879a0ffab024bea2cbb6083533f
#
_entry.id   4ad17879a0ffab024bea2cbb6083533f
#
_cell.length_a   1.000
_cell.length_b   1.000
_cell.length_c   1.000
_cell.angle_alpha   90.00
_cell.angle_beta   90.00
_cell.angle_gamma   90.00
#
_symmetry.space_group_name_H-M   'P 1'
#
loop_
_entity.id
_entity.type
_entity.pdbx_description
1 polymer ?
#
loop_
_entity_poly.entity_id
_entity_poly.type
_entity_poly.pdbx_seq_one_letter_code
_entity_poly.pdbx_strand_id
1 'polypeptide(L)'
;MRERVQQGSLSLHAIAGTYVVLLGLDLPEGDCDALLGFSIHRTDHTENEAYFLEGMKAFAETDPGFPSGSSYSTKDHPIQSFQWADYTAKPGHRYTYEVTARKGTPAALTDFAEASVTITTEGPEGGDHDIYFNRGVAASQAYIRRFGDRPPNLVQNDQAFIWLSRGIYEAMSRFMQPDEPERHAFL
;
A
#
# COMPACT_ATOMS: atom_id res chain seq x y z
N MET A 1 7.44 5.23 10.67
CA MET A 1 7.50 4.15 11.69
C MET A 1 8.08 2.87 11.10
N ARG A 2 8.81 2.04 11.90
CA ARG A 2 9.39 0.78 11.42
C ARG A 2 9.19 -0.30 12.47
N GLU A 3 8.74 -1.47 12.03
CA GLU A 3 8.54 -2.64 12.89
C GLU A 3 9.16 -3.87 12.23
N ARG A 4 9.71 -4.75 13.06
CA ARG A 4 10.26 -6.03 12.61
C ARG A 4 9.82 -7.14 13.55
N VAL A 5 9.30 -8.20 12.97
CA VAL A 5 8.84 -9.39 13.68
C VAL A 5 9.42 -10.63 13.02
N GLN A 6 9.76 -11.62 13.82
CA GLN A 6 10.09 -12.96 13.35
C GLN A 6 9.18 -13.95 14.06
N GLN A 7 8.43 -14.75 13.30
CA GLN A 7 7.59 -15.82 13.81
C GLN A 7 7.93 -17.11 13.06
N GLY A 8 8.40 -18.10 13.81
CA GLY A 8 8.95 -19.30 13.20
C GLY A 8 10.12 -18.97 12.25
N SER A 9 10.04 -19.44 11.02
CA SER A 9 11.04 -19.16 9.97
C SER A 9 10.76 -17.88 9.17
N LEU A 10 9.56 -17.29 9.26
CA LEU A 10 9.21 -16.07 8.51
C LEU A 10 9.61 -14.81 9.29
N SER A 11 10.42 -13.97 8.67
CA SER A 11 10.71 -12.62 9.14
C SER A 11 9.90 -11.61 8.33
N LEU A 12 9.23 -10.68 9.02
CA LEU A 12 8.42 -9.63 8.44
C LEU A 12 8.92 -8.27 8.92
N HIS A 13 9.28 -7.40 7.98
CA HIS A 13 9.71 -6.04 8.23
C HIS A 13 8.72 -5.06 7.61
N ALA A 14 8.07 -4.23 8.41
CA ALA A 14 7.14 -3.21 7.95
C ALA A 14 7.74 -1.82 8.12
N ILE A 15 7.63 -1.00 7.07
CA ILE A 15 8.04 0.40 7.07
C ILE A 15 6.83 1.23 6.62
N ALA A 16 6.27 2.00 7.54
CA ALA A 16 5.14 2.88 7.24
C ALA A 16 5.63 4.29 6.89
N GLY A 17 5.13 4.80 5.78
CA GLY A 17 5.11 6.22 5.45
C GLY A 17 3.70 6.78 5.65
N THR A 18 3.40 7.89 4.99
CA THR A 18 2.08 8.55 5.08
C THR A 18 1.00 7.80 4.29
N TYR A 19 1.31 7.35 3.08
CA TYR A 19 0.36 6.75 2.13
C TYR A 19 0.79 5.38 1.61
N VAL A 20 1.73 4.75 2.28
CA VAL A 20 2.27 3.46 1.86
C VAL A 20 2.82 2.71 3.07
N VAL A 21 2.66 1.41 3.07
CA VAL A 21 3.40 0.51 3.95
C VAL A 21 4.22 -0.44 3.09
N LEU A 22 5.53 -0.40 3.25
CA LEU A 22 6.45 -1.32 2.61
C LEU A 22 6.64 -2.53 3.53
N LEU A 23 6.38 -3.72 3.00
CA LEU A 23 6.63 -4.99 3.65
C LEU A 23 7.84 -5.67 3.02
N GLY A 24 8.82 -6.01 3.82
CA GLY A 24 9.93 -6.89 3.46
C GLY A 24 9.73 -8.24 4.12
N LEU A 25 9.89 -9.30 3.36
CA LEU A 25 9.66 -10.69 3.77
C LEU A 25 10.98 -11.44 3.66
N ASP A 26 11.25 -12.34 4.59
CA ASP A 26 12.45 -13.15 4.54
C ASP A 26 12.21 -14.55 5.10
N LEU A 27 12.74 -15.54 4.40
CA LEU A 27 12.70 -16.96 4.78
C LEU A 27 14.11 -17.54 4.61
N PRO A 28 14.55 -18.47 5.45
CA PRO A 28 15.76 -19.25 5.22
C PRO A 28 15.72 -19.92 3.84
N GLU A 29 16.87 -20.00 3.16
CA GLU A 29 17.00 -20.59 1.82
C GLU A 29 16.37 -21.98 1.72
N GLY A 30 16.60 -22.85 2.71
CA GLY A 30 16.03 -24.20 2.75
C GLY A 30 14.50 -24.24 2.87
N ASP A 31 13.87 -23.17 3.33
CA ASP A 31 12.41 -23.03 3.43
C ASP A 31 11.78 -22.46 2.16
N CYS A 32 12.61 -21.97 1.23
CA CYS A 32 12.13 -21.43 -0.04
C CYS A 32 11.78 -22.51 -1.09
N ASP A 33 12.17 -23.76 -0.86
CA ASP A 33 11.84 -24.87 -1.75
C ASP A 33 10.32 -25.03 -1.88
N ALA A 34 9.82 -25.07 -3.13
CA ALA A 34 8.41 -25.13 -3.48
C ALA A 34 7.55 -23.97 -2.92
N LEU A 35 8.16 -22.84 -2.58
CA LEU A 35 7.44 -21.63 -2.20
C LEU A 35 6.70 -21.08 -3.42
N LEU A 36 5.39 -20.89 -3.29
CA LEU A 36 4.52 -20.30 -4.32
C LEU A 36 4.32 -18.80 -4.12
N GLY A 37 4.72 -18.26 -2.98
CA GLY A 37 4.64 -16.86 -2.65
C GLY A 37 4.00 -16.59 -1.29
N PHE A 38 3.51 -15.37 -1.10
CA PHE A 38 2.98 -14.89 0.18
C PHE A 38 1.56 -14.35 0.00
N SER A 39 0.64 -14.79 0.86
CA SER A 39 -0.66 -14.17 1.04
C SER A 39 -0.53 -13.06 2.08
N ILE A 40 -1.19 -11.92 1.86
CA ILE A 40 -1.17 -10.80 2.81
C ILE A 40 -2.59 -10.42 3.14
N HIS A 41 -3.00 -10.66 4.37
CA HIS A 41 -4.26 -10.20 4.93
C HIS A 41 -3.99 -8.90 5.72
N ARG A 42 -4.76 -7.85 5.43
CA ARG A 42 -4.65 -6.56 6.12
C ARG A 42 -5.91 -6.28 6.92
N THR A 43 -5.74 -5.91 8.19
CA THR A 43 -6.77 -5.33 9.02
C THR A 43 -6.48 -3.85 9.22
N ASP A 44 -7.42 -2.98 8.85
CA ASP A 44 -7.44 -1.55 9.20
C ASP A 44 -8.27 -1.38 10.47
N HIS A 45 -7.60 -1.12 11.60
CA HIS A 45 -8.26 -0.93 12.89
C HIS A 45 -8.95 0.42 13.02
N THR A 46 -8.62 1.37 12.16
CA THR A 46 -9.18 2.71 12.18
C THR A 46 -10.55 2.75 11.51
N GLU A 47 -10.69 2.05 10.38
CA GLU A 47 -11.96 1.94 9.64
C GLU A 47 -12.72 0.63 9.90
N ASN A 48 -12.13 -0.28 10.69
CA ASN A 48 -12.69 -1.60 10.98
C ASN A 48 -12.94 -2.41 9.70
N GLU A 49 -11.96 -2.43 8.80
CA GLU A 49 -11.96 -3.19 7.55
C GLU A 49 -10.89 -4.28 7.58
N ALA A 50 -11.20 -5.44 7.01
CA ALA A 50 -10.23 -6.53 6.89
C ALA A 50 -10.42 -7.29 5.58
N TYR A 51 -9.33 -7.48 4.82
CA TYR A 51 -9.34 -8.23 3.57
C TYR A 51 -7.93 -8.63 3.14
N PHE A 52 -7.84 -9.59 2.24
CA PHE A 52 -6.59 -9.92 1.57
C PHE A 52 -6.23 -8.84 0.55
N LEU A 53 -4.99 -8.38 0.58
CA LEU A 53 -4.50 -7.45 -0.43
C LEU A 53 -4.57 -8.07 -1.82
N GLU A 54 -4.67 -7.22 -2.83
CA GLU A 54 -4.79 -7.64 -4.21
C GLU A 54 -3.51 -7.37 -4.98
N GLY A 55 -3.09 -8.33 -5.80
CA GLY A 55 -2.00 -8.25 -6.76
C GLY A 55 -2.49 -8.22 -8.21
N MET A 56 -1.56 -8.04 -9.14
CA MET A 56 -1.86 -8.03 -10.58
C MET A 56 -1.44 -9.33 -11.30
N LYS A 57 -0.86 -10.29 -10.57
CA LYS A 57 -0.40 -11.57 -11.11
C LYS A 57 -1.28 -12.70 -10.62
N ALA A 58 -1.55 -13.64 -11.48
CA ALA A 58 -2.27 -14.87 -11.18
C ALA A 58 -1.48 -16.09 -11.66
N PHE A 59 -1.79 -17.26 -11.11
CA PHE A 59 -1.30 -18.52 -11.65
C PHE A 59 -2.04 -18.85 -12.95
N ALA A 60 -1.30 -19.27 -13.96
CA ALA A 60 -1.89 -19.64 -15.26
C ALA A 60 -2.89 -20.78 -15.16
N GLU A 61 -2.67 -21.71 -14.22
CA GLU A 61 -3.51 -22.90 -14.04
C GLU A 61 -4.88 -22.59 -13.46
N THR A 62 -5.03 -21.48 -12.73
CA THR A 62 -6.25 -21.14 -11.99
C THR A 62 -6.90 -19.83 -12.47
N ASP A 63 -6.26 -19.11 -13.39
CA ASP A 63 -6.84 -17.93 -14.04
C ASP A 63 -7.47 -18.30 -15.39
N PRO A 64 -8.74 -17.97 -15.61
CA PRO A 64 -9.45 -18.29 -16.87
C PRO A 64 -9.03 -17.45 -18.07
N GLY A 65 -8.08 -16.53 -18.00
CA GLY A 65 -7.64 -15.82 -19.20
C GLY A 65 -7.02 -14.44 -19.03
N PHE A 66 -6.54 -14.11 -17.87
CA PHE A 66 -5.82 -12.84 -17.58
C PHE A 66 -6.55 -11.59 -18.12
N PRO A 67 -7.81 -11.33 -17.73
CA PRO A 67 -8.53 -10.17 -18.23
C PRO A 67 -7.77 -8.87 -17.91
N SER A 68 -7.70 -7.97 -18.88
CA SER A 68 -7.00 -6.70 -18.72
C SER A 68 -7.58 -5.89 -17.56
N GLY A 69 -6.72 -5.41 -16.65
CA GLY A 69 -7.11 -4.60 -15.49
C GLY A 69 -7.66 -5.39 -14.30
N SER A 70 -7.63 -6.72 -14.35
CA SER A 70 -8.02 -7.56 -13.20
C SER A 70 -7.03 -7.43 -12.06
N SER A 71 -7.56 -7.50 -10.84
CA SER A 71 -6.81 -7.71 -9.62
C SER A 71 -7.18 -9.06 -9.02
N TYR A 72 -6.23 -9.67 -8.33
CA TYR A 72 -6.34 -11.00 -7.77
C TYR A 72 -6.02 -10.97 -6.29
N SER A 73 -6.88 -11.59 -5.49
CA SER A 73 -6.62 -11.74 -4.06
C SER A 73 -5.33 -12.50 -3.83
N THR A 74 -4.47 -11.97 -2.95
CA THR A 74 -3.23 -12.66 -2.56
C THR A 74 -3.50 -13.96 -1.79
N LYS A 75 -4.74 -14.20 -1.37
CA LYS A 75 -5.18 -15.46 -0.79
C LYS A 75 -5.05 -16.61 -1.78
N ASP A 76 -5.52 -16.38 -3.01
CA ASP A 76 -5.61 -17.40 -4.07
C ASP A 76 -4.44 -17.29 -5.06
N HIS A 77 -3.87 -16.09 -5.19
CA HIS A 77 -2.73 -15.79 -6.05
C HIS A 77 -1.64 -15.06 -5.26
N PRO A 78 -0.85 -15.80 -4.47
CA PRO A 78 0.19 -15.25 -3.61
C PRO A 78 1.22 -14.40 -4.36
N ILE A 79 1.75 -13.40 -3.69
CA ILE A 79 2.79 -12.52 -4.23
C ILE A 79 4.10 -13.31 -4.33
N GLN A 80 4.69 -13.40 -5.53
CA GLN A 80 5.95 -14.09 -5.78
C GLN A 80 7.18 -13.19 -5.58
N SER A 81 7.12 -12.31 -4.59
CA SER A 81 8.19 -11.37 -4.28
C SER A 81 8.39 -11.32 -2.77
N PHE A 82 9.63 -11.19 -2.33
CA PHE A 82 9.99 -10.95 -0.94
C PHE A 82 9.79 -9.50 -0.49
N GLN A 83 9.15 -8.71 -1.32
CA GLN A 83 8.83 -7.32 -1.05
C GLN A 83 7.45 -6.96 -1.61
N TRP A 84 6.67 -6.22 -0.84
CA TRP A 84 5.38 -5.69 -1.26
C TRP A 84 5.17 -4.28 -0.74
N ALA A 85 4.57 -3.42 -1.53
CA ALA A 85 4.19 -2.08 -1.11
C ALA A 85 2.66 -1.92 -1.18
N ASP A 86 2.04 -1.72 -0.01
CA ASP A 86 0.62 -1.39 0.09
C ASP A 86 0.41 0.11 -0.13
N TYR A 87 0.09 0.49 -1.37
CA TYR A 87 -0.24 1.87 -1.77
C TYR A 87 -1.69 2.27 -1.44
N THR A 88 -2.48 1.38 -0.84
CA THR A 88 -3.85 1.68 -0.43
C THR A 88 -3.94 2.15 1.01
N ALA A 89 -2.82 2.13 1.74
CA ALA A 89 -2.73 2.65 3.09
C ALA A 89 -3.07 4.14 3.15
N LYS A 90 -3.76 4.54 4.21
CA LYS A 90 -4.21 5.91 4.47
C LYS A 90 -3.38 6.54 5.60
N PRO A 91 -3.26 7.87 5.66
CA PRO A 91 -2.50 8.55 6.71
C PRO A 91 -3.11 8.37 8.09
N GLY A 92 -2.27 8.18 9.11
CA GLY A 92 -2.70 8.10 10.50
C GLY A 92 -3.49 6.84 10.87
N HIS A 93 -3.55 5.84 9.98
CA HIS A 93 -4.27 4.60 10.23
C HIS A 93 -3.40 3.55 10.89
N ARG A 94 -4.01 2.74 11.74
CA ARG A 94 -3.37 1.59 12.38
C ARG A 94 -3.74 0.32 11.63
N TYR A 95 -2.72 -0.36 11.11
CA TYR A 95 -2.87 -1.59 10.34
C TYR A 95 -2.23 -2.78 11.03
N THR A 96 -2.84 -3.96 10.89
CA THR A 96 -2.17 -5.24 11.10
C THR A 96 -2.05 -5.95 9.76
N TYR A 97 -0.85 -6.41 9.44
CA TYR A 97 -0.56 -7.24 8.27
C TYR A 97 -0.23 -8.64 8.76
N GLU A 98 -1.03 -9.61 8.35
CA GLU A 98 -0.82 -11.03 8.57
C GLU A 98 -0.32 -11.62 7.26
N VAL A 99 0.89 -12.13 7.27
CA VAL A 99 1.56 -12.67 6.08
C VAL A 99 1.73 -14.15 6.23
N THR A 100 1.28 -14.91 5.23
CA THR A 100 1.41 -16.36 5.18
C THR A 100 2.24 -16.77 3.98
N ALA A 101 3.34 -17.48 4.20
CA ALA A 101 4.10 -18.14 3.14
C ALA A 101 3.32 -19.37 2.64
N ARG A 102 3.13 -19.45 1.33
CA ARG A 102 2.27 -20.46 0.68
C ARG A 102 3.10 -21.47 -0.09
N LYS A 103 2.81 -22.73 0.13
CA LYS A 103 3.37 -23.89 -0.61
C LYS A 103 2.25 -24.71 -1.26
N GLY A 104 2.57 -25.87 -1.81
CA GLY A 104 1.58 -26.76 -2.44
C GLY A 104 1.53 -26.62 -3.95
N THR A 105 0.33 -26.50 -4.51
CA THR A 105 0.11 -26.26 -5.94
C THR A 105 -0.81 -25.06 -6.15
N PRO A 106 -0.84 -24.42 -7.34
CA PRO A 106 -1.76 -23.31 -7.61
C PRO A 106 -3.23 -23.59 -7.32
N ALA A 107 -3.66 -24.86 -7.51
CA ALA A 107 -5.03 -25.27 -7.21
C ALA A 107 -5.26 -25.73 -5.76
N ALA A 108 -4.19 -25.98 -4.99
CA ALA A 108 -4.24 -26.48 -3.63
C ALA A 108 -3.11 -25.88 -2.79
N LEU A 109 -3.26 -24.62 -2.45
CA LEU A 109 -2.32 -23.88 -1.61
C LEU A 109 -2.38 -24.38 -0.16
N THR A 110 -1.22 -24.48 0.48
CA THR A 110 -1.07 -24.84 1.89
C THR A 110 -0.29 -23.78 2.64
N ASP A 111 -0.63 -23.56 3.90
CA ASP A 111 0.07 -22.62 4.77
C ASP A 111 1.37 -23.29 5.27
N PHE A 112 2.47 -22.55 5.19
CA PHE A 112 3.78 -23.06 5.59
C PHE A 112 4.32 -22.31 6.81
N ALA A 113 4.34 -20.97 6.76
CA ALA A 113 4.82 -20.13 7.84
C ALA A 113 4.01 -18.83 7.87
N GLU A 114 3.78 -18.29 9.05
CA GLU A 114 2.99 -17.07 9.26
C GLU A 114 3.75 -16.09 10.13
N ALA A 115 3.56 -14.79 9.86
CA ALA A 115 4.02 -13.71 10.71
C ALA A 115 3.02 -12.54 10.65
N SER A 116 2.88 -11.85 11.78
CA SER A 116 1.97 -10.71 11.90
C SER A 116 2.69 -9.50 12.47
N VAL A 117 2.45 -8.33 11.86
CA VAL A 117 2.99 -7.05 12.34
C VAL A 117 1.89 -6.00 12.38
N THR A 118 1.88 -5.21 13.46
CA THR A 118 0.99 -4.05 13.59
C THR A 118 1.83 -2.78 13.48
N ILE A 119 1.39 -1.84 12.63
CA ILE A 119 2.09 -0.59 12.37
C ILE A 119 1.09 0.54 12.14
N THR A 120 1.47 1.78 12.48
CA THR A 120 0.65 2.97 12.22
C THR A 120 1.34 3.81 11.16
N THR A 121 0.58 4.25 10.16
CA THR A 121 1.07 5.19 9.14
C THR A 121 1.24 6.58 9.71
N GLU A 122 2.15 7.34 9.12
CA GLU A 122 2.41 8.72 9.53
C GLU A 122 1.31 9.66 9.00
N GLY A 123 0.98 10.71 9.76
CA GLY A 123 0.20 11.83 9.24
C GLY A 123 1.06 12.74 8.37
N PRO A 124 0.46 13.55 7.47
CA PRO A 124 1.21 14.57 6.73
C PRO A 124 1.59 15.76 7.60
N GLU A 125 0.92 15.95 8.74
CA GLU A 125 1.03 17.08 9.65
C GLU A 125 1.19 16.60 11.11
N GLY A 126 1.64 17.50 11.98
CA GLY A 126 1.64 17.28 13.44
C GLY A 126 2.96 16.82 14.05
N GLY A 127 4.05 16.79 13.27
CA GLY A 127 5.42 16.58 13.74
C GLY A 127 6.26 17.88 13.70
N ASP A 128 7.59 17.73 13.81
CA ASP A 128 8.53 18.83 13.62
C ASP A 128 8.57 19.32 12.16
N HIS A 129 8.08 18.48 11.24
CA HIS A 129 8.00 18.74 9.81
C HIS A 129 6.67 18.27 9.27
N ASP A 130 6.03 19.09 8.43
CA ASP A 130 4.87 18.70 7.64
C ASP A 130 5.35 18.22 6.26
N ILE A 131 4.97 17.01 5.88
CA ILE A 131 5.44 16.36 4.65
C ILE A 131 4.26 15.95 3.79
N TYR A 132 4.20 16.49 2.56
CA TYR A 132 3.14 16.21 1.61
C TYR A 132 3.68 15.57 0.33
N PHE A 133 2.98 14.56 -0.15
CA PHE A 133 3.27 13.90 -1.42
C PHE A 133 2.04 13.92 -2.32
N ASN A 134 2.16 14.49 -3.50
CA ASN A 134 1.11 14.40 -4.50
C ASN A 134 1.01 12.98 -5.09
N ARG A 135 -0.01 12.73 -5.90
CA ARG A 135 -0.16 11.46 -6.61
C ARG A 135 0.68 11.36 -7.89
N GLY A 136 1.22 12.46 -8.36
CA GLY A 136 2.20 12.56 -9.44
C GLY A 136 1.72 12.17 -10.84
N VAL A 137 0.73 11.26 -10.99
CA VAL A 137 0.36 10.69 -12.30
C VAL A 137 -1.15 10.72 -12.52
N ALA A 138 -1.60 11.55 -13.46
CA ALA A 138 -3.00 11.64 -13.89
C ALA A 138 -3.47 10.43 -14.73
N ALA A 139 -2.57 9.66 -15.32
CA ALA A 139 -2.88 8.48 -16.12
C ALA A 139 -2.73 7.15 -15.35
N SER A 140 -2.71 7.19 -14.01
CA SER A 140 -2.67 5.98 -13.21
C SER A 140 -3.99 5.20 -13.30
N GLN A 141 -3.94 3.88 -13.12
CA GLN A 141 -5.16 3.06 -13.04
C GLN A 141 -6.14 3.54 -11.96
N ALA A 142 -5.61 4.03 -10.83
CA ALA A 142 -6.43 4.59 -9.75
C ALA A 142 -7.13 5.88 -10.19
N TYR A 143 -6.47 6.73 -10.99
CA TYR A 143 -7.07 7.91 -11.59
C TYR A 143 -8.19 7.53 -12.57
N ILE A 144 -7.89 6.62 -13.50
CA ILE A 144 -8.82 6.16 -14.52
C ILE A 144 -10.08 5.53 -13.90
N ARG A 145 -9.93 4.71 -12.87
CA ARG A 145 -11.07 4.11 -12.15
C ARG A 145 -11.97 5.17 -11.49
N ARG A 146 -11.40 6.29 -11.02
CA ARG A 146 -12.14 7.33 -10.31
C ARG A 146 -12.78 8.36 -11.24
N PHE A 147 -12.08 8.79 -12.27
CA PHE A 147 -12.46 9.92 -13.13
C PHE A 147 -12.65 9.55 -14.61
N GLY A 148 -12.40 8.27 -14.96
CA GLY A 148 -12.30 7.85 -16.35
C GLY A 148 -11.03 8.40 -17.01
N ASP A 149 -10.93 8.25 -18.31
CA ASP A 149 -9.81 8.78 -19.11
C ASP A 149 -10.03 10.27 -19.45
N ARG A 150 -10.35 11.07 -18.41
CA ARG A 150 -10.59 12.52 -18.57
C ARG A 150 -9.36 13.30 -18.13
N PRO A 151 -8.89 14.28 -18.90
CA PRO A 151 -7.91 15.24 -18.43
C PRO A 151 -8.38 15.92 -17.14
N PRO A 152 -7.46 16.20 -16.17
CA PRO A 152 -7.83 16.79 -14.88
C PRO A 152 -8.63 18.09 -14.99
N ASN A 153 -8.33 18.93 -15.96
CA ASN A 153 -9.01 20.21 -16.21
C ASN A 153 -10.44 20.06 -16.78
N LEU A 154 -10.84 18.86 -17.20
CA LEU A 154 -12.19 18.54 -17.67
C LEU A 154 -13.04 17.84 -16.62
N VAL A 155 -12.50 17.57 -15.43
CA VAL A 155 -13.24 17.03 -14.29
C VAL A 155 -13.84 18.20 -13.50
N GLN A 156 -15.16 18.15 -13.27
CA GLN A 156 -15.89 19.23 -12.61
C GLN A 156 -15.39 19.49 -11.19
N ASN A 157 -15.51 20.76 -10.76
CA ASN A 157 -15.23 21.23 -9.39
C ASN A 157 -13.79 20.93 -8.93
N ASP A 158 -12.83 20.93 -9.84
CA ASP A 158 -11.40 20.68 -9.55
C ASP A 158 -11.10 19.37 -8.80
N GLN A 159 -12.06 18.44 -8.77
CA GLN A 159 -11.94 17.21 -7.98
C GLN A 159 -10.73 16.36 -8.37
N ALA A 160 -10.34 16.36 -9.64
CA ALA A 160 -9.14 15.66 -10.07
C ALA A 160 -7.86 16.31 -9.54
N PHE A 161 -7.80 17.65 -9.53
CA PHE A 161 -6.66 18.39 -8.98
C PHE A 161 -6.56 18.21 -7.47
N ILE A 162 -7.68 18.30 -6.74
CA ILE A 162 -7.75 18.06 -5.30
C ILE A 162 -7.25 16.64 -4.97
N TRP A 163 -7.72 15.64 -5.71
CA TRP A 163 -7.30 14.27 -5.52
C TRP A 163 -5.82 14.01 -5.86
N LEU A 164 -5.31 14.66 -6.91
CA LEU A 164 -3.90 14.57 -7.31
C LEU A 164 -2.98 15.29 -6.31
N SER A 165 -3.38 16.47 -5.81
CA SER A 165 -2.55 17.28 -4.91
C SER A 165 -2.36 16.67 -3.53
N ARG A 166 -3.32 15.90 -3.02
CA ARG A 166 -3.27 15.31 -1.66
C ARG A 166 -2.90 16.33 -0.57
N GLY A 167 -3.48 17.51 -0.60
CA GLY A 167 -3.25 18.57 0.38
C GLY A 167 -2.03 19.47 0.12
N ILE A 168 -1.20 19.20 -0.90
CA ILE A 168 -0.07 20.08 -1.24
C ILE A 168 -0.54 21.49 -1.59
N TYR A 169 -1.63 21.63 -2.33
CA TYR A 169 -2.18 22.93 -2.71
C TYR A 169 -2.57 23.76 -1.48
N GLU A 170 -3.26 23.14 -0.55
CA GLU A 170 -3.69 23.77 0.70
C GLU A 170 -2.49 24.11 1.60
N ALA A 171 -1.51 23.21 1.67
CA ALA A 171 -0.26 23.44 2.41
C ALA A 171 0.53 24.62 1.84
N MET A 172 0.71 24.68 0.53
CA MET A 172 1.36 25.81 -0.15
C MET A 172 0.59 27.12 0.03
N SER A 173 -0.74 27.06 -0.05
CA SER A 173 -1.60 28.24 0.16
C SER A 173 -1.45 28.79 1.58
N ARG A 174 -1.44 27.93 2.60
CA ARG A 174 -1.18 28.33 4.01
C ARG A 174 0.22 28.92 4.17
N PHE A 175 1.22 28.31 3.55
CA PHE A 175 2.61 28.77 3.62
C PHE A 175 2.79 30.17 3.02
N MET A 176 2.06 30.48 1.93
CA MET A 176 2.14 31.78 1.23
C MET A 176 1.24 32.86 1.84
N GLN A 177 0.43 32.56 2.88
CA GLN A 177 -0.42 33.57 3.53
C GLN A 177 0.45 34.57 4.33
N PRO A 178 0.29 35.89 4.12
CA PRO A 178 1.19 36.91 4.69
C PRO A 178 0.98 37.19 6.20
N ASP A 179 -0.03 36.60 6.82
CA ASP A 179 -0.49 37.00 8.16
C ASP A 179 0.17 36.28 9.34
N GLU A 180 1.18 35.44 9.12
CA GLU A 180 1.98 34.86 10.22
C GLU A 180 3.41 35.39 10.19
N PRO A 181 3.79 36.27 11.15
CA PRO A 181 5.10 36.96 11.13
C PRO A 181 6.31 36.06 11.42
N GLU A 182 6.13 34.78 11.70
CA GLU A 182 7.21 33.86 12.10
C GLU A 182 7.60 32.82 11.04
N ARG A 183 6.98 32.82 9.86
CA ARG A 183 7.35 31.87 8.79
C ARG A 183 8.42 32.45 7.88
N HIS A 184 9.65 32.07 8.10
CA HIS A 184 10.75 32.35 7.18
C HIS A 184 10.76 31.30 6.06
N ALA A 185 10.44 31.72 4.82
CA ALA A 185 10.69 30.92 3.64
C ALA A 185 12.19 30.95 3.34
N PHE A 186 12.86 29.82 3.43
CA PHE A 186 14.18 29.64 2.86
C PHE A 186 14.00 29.16 1.41
N LEU A 187 14.29 30.04 0.49
CA LEU A 187 14.43 29.72 -0.95
C LEU A 187 15.88 29.34 -1.23
#